data_d7ece17b21284eda1ee1e09af908df1f
#
_entry.id   d7ece17b21284eda1ee1e09af908df1f
#
_cell.length_a   1.000
_cell.length_b   1.000
_cell.length_c   1.000
_cell.angle_alpha   90.00
_cell.angle_beta   90.00
_cell.angle_gamma   90.00
#
_symmetry.space_group_name_H-M   'P 1'
#
loop_
_entity.id
_entity.type
_entity.pdbx_description
1 polymer ?
#
loop_
_entity_poly.entity_id
_entity_poly.type
_entity_poly.pdbx_seq_one_letter_code
_entity_poly.pdbx_strand_id
1 'polypeptide(L)'
;FVGVTPKILYLKDTNGDGKADISRTVFEGFGTGRSRLNVQAMFNSFRWGLDNRIHGATSSMGGKVKDGTGKSVSLSGRNFSFNPRTMELRSEGSSAQHGMSFDDYGRQFICSNSSHIMALMYPSRYSGRNKHYAMPSQRVSVAVDGGSAPVFRLSPDEPWRIVRTRWRVAKAVRGPVEGGGRVSGYFTAATGITIYRGDALGEDFLGNAFIADTGSNLIHRKRLHYDGVQPVARRPKGEEKREFVASTDNWFRPVQFANAP
;
A
#
# COMPACT_ATOMS: atom_id res chain seq x y z
N PHE A 1 -4.19 4.41 -17.72
CA PHE A 1 -3.32 3.24 -17.57
C PHE A 1 -3.99 2.22 -16.67
N VAL A 2 -3.94 0.94 -17.07
CA VAL A 2 -4.60 -0.17 -16.35
C VAL A 2 -3.56 -1.26 -16.05
N GLY A 3 -3.49 -1.66 -14.79
CA GLY A 3 -2.63 -2.75 -14.34
C GLY A 3 -3.29 -4.12 -14.57
N VAL A 4 -2.71 -4.94 -15.42
CA VAL A 4 -3.16 -6.31 -15.73
C VAL A 4 -1.92 -7.21 -15.73
N THR A 5 -1.56 -7.74 -14.55
CA THR A 5 -0.34 -8.58 -14.45
C THR A 5 -0.31 -9.66 -15.54
N PRO A 6 0.82 -9.78 -16.29
CA PRO A 6 2.12 -9.15 -16.06
C PRO A 6 2.34 -7.79 -16.75
N LYS A 7 1.30 -7.11 -17.17
CA LYS A 7 1.34 -5.93 -18.07
C LYS A 7 0.73 -4.69 -17.45
N ILE A 8 1.16 -3.52 -17.93
CA ILE A 8 0.40 -2.27 -17.84
C ILE A 8 -0.06 -1.92 -19.25
N LEU A 9 -1.37 -1.66 -19.37
CA LEU A 9 -2.00 -1.24 -20.60
C LEU A 9 -2.23 0.28 -20.59
N TYR A 10 -2.08 0.90 -21.75
CA TYR A 10 -2.61 2.21 -22.05
C TYR A 10 -3.92 2.03 -22.82
N LEU A 11 -4.99 2.54 -22.25
CA LEU A 11 -6.32 2.55 -22.88
C LEU A 11 -6.72 4.00 -23.12
N LYS A 12 -7.32 4.28 -24.26
CA LYS A 12 -7.86 5.61 -24.59
C LYS A 12 -9.16 5.46 -25.37
N ASP A 13 -10.17 6.15 -24.91
CA ASP A 13 -11.39 6.46 -25.64
C ASP A 13 -11.11 7.74 -26.44
N THR A 14 -11.26 7.70 -27.76
CA THR A 14 -10.97 8.82 -28.67
C THR A 14 -12.23 9.51 -29.17
N ASN A 15 -13.39 8.87 -29.04
CA ASN A 15 -14.67 9.36 -29.56
C ASN A 15 -15.67 9.73 -28.45
N GLY A 16 -15.39 9.39 -27.18
CA GLY A 16 -16.21 9.73 -26.03
C GLY A 16 -17.41 8.80 -25.80
N ASP A 17 -17.40 7.58 -26.36
CA ASP A 17 -18.49 6.61 -26.21
C ASP A 17 -18.37 5.73 -24.95
N GLY A 18 -17.34 5.94 -24.14
CA GLY A 18 -17.05 5.18 -22.92
C GLY A 18 -16.33 3.85 -23.16
N LYS A 19 -15.91 3.57 -24.39
CA LYS A 19 -15.12 2.39 -24.76
C LYS A 19 -13.72 2.79 -25.23
N ALA A 20 -12.75 1.95 -24.98
CA ALA A 20 -11.40 2.22 -25.41
C ALA A 20 -11.18 1.81 -26.89
N ASP A 21 -10.95 2.79 -27.76
CA ASP A 21 -10.56 2.57 -29.16
C ASP A 21 -9.08 2.20 -29.29
N ILE A 22 -8.26 2.68 -28.37
CA ILE A 22 -6.83 2.38 -28.32
C ILE A 22 -6.55 1.50 -27.11
N SER A 23 -5.93 0.35 -27.36
CA SER A 23 -5.42 -0.55 -26.31
C SER A 23 -4.02 -1.02 -26.70
N ARG A 24 -3.02 -0.70 -25.88
CA ARG A 24 -1.65 -1.17 -26.12
C ARG A 24 -0.93 -1.51 -24.83
N THR A 25 -0.10 -2.54 -24.84
CA THR A 25 0.84 -2.85 -23.75
C THR A 25 1.95 -1.80 -23.76
N VAL A 26 2.16 -1.14 -22.61
CA VAL A 26 3.23 -0.14 -22.44
C VAL A 26 4.38 -0.65 -21.57
N PHE A 27 4.09 -1.57 -20.65
CA PHE A 27 5.11 -2.26 -19.85
C PHE A 27 4.73 -3.73 -19.72
N GLU A 28 5.74 -4.61 -19.68
CA GLU A 28 5.54 -6.04 -19.51
C GLU A 28 6.66 -6.65 -18.66
N GLY A 29 6.31 -7.64 -17.81
CA GLY A 29 7.27 -8.37 -16.99
C GLY A 29 7.03 -8.25 -15.48
N PHE A 30 5.92 -7.64 -15.05
CA PHE A 30 5.54 -7.63 -13.64
C PHE A 30 5.21 -9.06 -13.16
N GLY A 31 5.76 -9.44 -12.00
CA GLY A 31 5.56 -10.76 -11.42
C GLY A 31 6.32 -11.89 -12.13
N THR A 32 7.16 -11.60 -13.11
CA THR A 32 7.98 -12.59 -13.80
C THR A 32 9.16 -13.06 -12.93
N GLY A 33 9.66 -14.27 -13.23
CA GLY A 33 10.77 -14.88 -12.47
C GLY A 33 10.33 -15.60 -11.18
N ARG A 34 9.03 -15.75 -10.94
CA ARG A 34 8.46 -16.54 -9.85
C ARG A 34 7.86 -17.83 -10.41
N SER A 35 8.07 -18.93 -9.70
CA SER A 35 7.50 -20.23 -10.07
C SER A 35 5.97 -20.29 -9.97
N ARG A 36 5.38 -19.41 -9.16
CA ARG A 36 3.93 -19.33 -8.97
C ARG A 36 3.49 -17.87 -8.79
N LEU A 37 2.46 -17.48 -9.52
CA LEU A 37 1.81 -16.18 -9.35
C LEU A 37 1.05 -16.15 -8.01
N ASN A 38 1.38 -15.16 -7.18
CA ASN A 38 0.61 -14.87 -5.97
C ASN A 38 -0.39 -13.74 -6.27
N VAL A 39 -1.65 -14.07 -6.46
CA VAL A 39 -2.71 -13.12 -6.79
C VAL A 39 -2.94 -12.03 -5.73
N GLN A 40 -2.57 -12.30 -4.47
CA GLN A 40 -2.64 -11.33 -3.37
C GLN A 40 -1.42 -10.39 -3.29
N ALA A 41 -0.45 -10.56 -4.17
CA ALA A 41 0.81 -9.81 -4.14
C ALA A 41 1.17 -9.19 -5.50
N MET A 42 0.16 -8.91 -6.32
CA MET A 42 0.32 -8.22 -7.60
C MET A 42 0.64 -6.74 -7.40
N PHE A 43 1.18 -6.12 -8.43
CA PHE A 43 1.39 -4.68 -8.41
C PHE A 43 0.05 -3.92 -8.33
N ASN A 44 0.08 -2.76 -7.67
CA ASN A 44 -1.13 -2.02 -7.29
C ASN A 44 -0.84 -0.53 -7.03
N SER A 45 -1.87 0.22 -6.61
CA SER A 45 -1.76 1.58 -6.05
C SER A 45 -1.13 2.60 -6.99
N PHE A 46 -1.67 2.75 -8.21
CA PHE A 46 -1.25 3.85 -9.06
C PHE A 46 -1.58 5.20 -8.41
N ARG A 47 -0.56 6.05 -8.26
CA ARG A 47 -0.66 7.41 -7.72
C ARG A 47 0.18 8.38 -8.54
N TRP A 48 -0.37 9.52 -8.79
CA TRP A 48 0.34 10.63 -9.42
C TRP A 48 1.27 11.29 -8.40
N GLY A 49 2.56 11.42 -8.74
CA GLY A 49 3.55 12.10 -7.91
C GLY A 49 3.76 13.56 -8.34
N LEU A 50 4.33 14.38 -7.45
CA LEU A 50 4.70 15.77 -7.75
C LEU A 50 5.83 15.88 -8.80
N ASP A 51 6.48 14.78 -9.12
CA ASP A 51 7.52 14.65 -10.14
C ASP A 51 6.94 14.38 -11.54
N ASN A 52 5.63 14.53 -11.73
CA ASN A 52 4.90 14.22 -12.96
C ASN A 52 5.08 12.76 -13.45
N ARG A 53 5.25 11.84 -12.51
CA ARG A 53 5.30 10.41 -12.78
C ARG A 53 4.14 9.69 -12.11
N ILE A 54 3.73 8.57 -12.68
CA ILE A 54 2.80 7.65 -12.05
C ILE A 54 3.62 6.63 -11.26
N HIS A 55 3.39 6.58 -9.95
CA HIS A 55 4.01 5.65 -9.03
C HIS A 55 3.12 4.44 -8.80
N GLY A 56 3.73 3.29 -8.51
CA GLY A 56 3.01 2.07 -8.19
C GLY A 56 3.79 1.17 -7.23
N ALA A 57 3.05 0.35 -6.49
CA ALA A 57 3.58 -0.66 -5.60
C ALA A 57 3.72 -2.00 -6.33
N THR A 58 4.81 -2.74 -6.08
CA THR A 58 5.00 -4.08 -6.67
C THR A 58 4.61 -5.22 -5.74
N SER A 59 4.26 -4.91 -4.51
CA SER A 59 4.07 -5.93 -3.47
C SER A 59 5.30 -6.84 -3.35
N SER A 60 5.11 -8.16 -3.18
CA SER A 60 6.22 -9.11 -3.13
C SER A 60 6.56 -9.74 -4.47
N MET A 61 5.78 -9.48 -5.53
CA MET A 61 6.00 -10.12 -6.83
C MET A 61 7.15 -9.48 -7.62
N GLY A 62 7.29 -8.16 -7.57
CA GLY A 62 8.35 -7.46 -8.29
C GLY A 62 8.32 -7.73 -9.81
N GLY A 63 9.46 -8.14 -10.33
CA GLY A 63 9.63 -8.55 -11.72
C GLY A 63 10.81 -7.88 -12.41
N LYS A 64 11.11 -8.32 -13.61
CA LYS A 64 12.05 -7.68 -14.54
C LYS A 64 11.23 -7.12 -15.71
N VAL A 65 10.96 -5.82 -15.63
CA VAL A 65 10.02 -5.14 -16.52
C VAL A 65 10.77 -4.46 -17.65
N LYS A 66 10.31 -4.66 -18.88
CA LYS A 66 10.78 -3.87 -20.04
C LYS A 66 10.00 -2.56 -20.10
N ASP A 67 10.72 -1.46 -20.21
CA ASP A 67 10.12 -0.14 -20.39
C ASP A 67 9.86 0.17 -21.89
N GLY A 68 9.19 1.30 -22.14
CA GLY A 68 8.87 1.75 -23.51
C GLY A 68 10.10 2.10 -24.36
N THR A 69 11.29 2.18 -23.77
CA THR A 69 12.58 2.38 -24.45
C THR A 69 13.31 1.07 -24.75
N GLY A 70 12.74 -0.08 -24.34
CA GLY A 70 13.35 -1.41 -24.48
C GLY A 70 14.31 -1.77 -23.35
N LYS A 71 14.55 -0.89 -22.38
CA LYS A 71 15.41 -1.15 -21.22
C LYS A 71 14.72 -2.04 -20.20
N SER A 72 15.44 -3.00 -19.65
CA SER A 72 14.95 -3.84 -18.56
C SER A 72 15.27 -3.24 -17.19
N VAL A 73 14.24 -3.10 -16.35
CA VAL A 73 14.32 -2.58 -14.99
C VAL A 73 13.94 -3.67 -13.99
N SER A 74 14.81 -3.96 -13.02
CA SER A 74 14.51 -4.90 -11.94
C SER A 74 13.71 -4.20 -10.83
N LEU A 75 12.57 -4.79 -10.48
CA LEU A 75 11.65 -4.29 -9.44
C LEU A 75 11.58 -5.21 -8.21
N SER A 76 12.60 -6.08 -8.01
CA SER A 76 12.61 -7.00 -6.87
C SER A 76 12.68 -6.22 -5.55
N GLY A 77 11.62 -6.34 -4.72
CA GLY A 77 11.51 -5.66 -3.43
C GLY A 77 11.41 -4.13 -3.52
N ARG A 78 11.02 -3.59 -4.67
CA ARG A 78 10.98 -2.15 -4.93
C ARG A 78 9.67 -1.71 -5.54
N ASN A 79 9.23 -0.51 -5.20
CA ASN A 79 8.19 0.20 -5.93
C ASN A 79 8.71 0.65 -7.30
N PHE A 80 7.85 1.18 -8.12
CA PHE A 80 8.20 1.73 -9.42
C PHE A 80 7.54 3.07 -9.67
N SER A 81 8.08 3.82 -10.62
CA SER A 81 7.42 4.95 -11.23
C SER A 81 7.66 4.96 -12.74
N PHE A 82 6.75 5.53 -13.49
CA PHE A 82 6.95 5.73 -14.92
C PHE A 82 6.49 7.12 -15.36
N ASN A 83 7.15 7.64 -16.37
CA ASN A 83 6.74 8.86 -17.03
C ASN A 83 5.67 8.51 -18.09
N PRO A 84 4.43 9.01 -17.99
CA PRO A 84 3.34 8.64 -18.91
C PRO A 84 3.50 9.19 -20.33
N ARG A 85 4.44 10.13 -20.55
CA ARG A 85 4.74 10.69 -21.88
C ARG A 85 5.85 9.95 -22.58
N THR A 86 6.96 9.68 -21.88
CA THR A 86 8.16 9.03 -22.46
C THR A 86 8.18 7.52 -22.27
N MET A 87 7.31 6.96 -21.42
CA MET A 87 7.27 5.55 -21.04
C MET A 87 8.57 5.05 -20.38
N GLU A 88 9.39 5.97 -19.84
CA GLU A 88 10.56 5.62 -19.04
C GLU A 88 10.12 5.08 -17.70
N LEU A 89 10.57 3.86 -17.36
CA LEU A 89 10.31 3.19 -16.07
C LEU A 89 11.51 3.35 -15.13
N ARG A 90 11.24 3.61 -13.85
CA ARG A 90 12.25 3.64 -12.79
C ARG A 90 11.90 2.70 -11.66
N SER A 91 12.93 2.09 -11.08
CA SER A 91 12.85 1.42 -9.80
C SER A 91 12.93 2.47 -8.69
N GLU A 92 11.99 2.43 -7.78
CA GLU A 92 11.88 3.35 -6.65
C GLU A 92 12.31 2.67 -5.32
N GLY A 93 11.98 3.27 -4.19
CA GLY A 93 12.30 2.75 -2.87
C GLY A 93 11.62 1.43 -2.52
N SER A 94 11.71 1.05 -1.26
CA SER A 94 11.14 -0.20 -0.72
C SER A 94 9.69 -0.43 -1.13
N SER A 95 9.34 -1.66 -1.51
CA SER A 95 7.98 -1.98 -1.96
C SER A 95 6.95 -1.85 -0.84
N ALA A 96 5.80 -1.28 -1.20
CA ALA A 96 4.56 -1.42 -0.44
C ALA A 96 3.91 -2.77 -0.75
N GLN A 97 3.08 -3.29 0.15
CA GLN A 97 2.30 -4.48 -0.14
C GLN A 97 1.01 -4.12 -0.89
N HIS A 98 0.08 -3.43 -0.26
CA HIS A 98 -1.15 -2.91 -0.85
C HIS A 98 -1.48 -1.55 -0.26
N GLY A 99 -1.15 -0.51 -0.97
CA GLY A 99 -1.45 0.84 -0.55
C GLY A 99 -0.24 1.76 -0.59
N MET A 100 -0.43 2.88 -1.26
CA MET A 100 0.55 3.95 -1.39
C MET A 100 -0.20 5.26 -1.51
N SER A 101 0.29 6.29 -0.84
CA SER A 101 -0.23 7.64 -0.93
C SER A 101 0.88 8.67 -0.79
N PHE A 102 0.62 9.87 -1.28
CA PHE A 102 1.47 11.03 -1.08
C PHE A 102 0.72 12.10 -0.29
N ASP A 103 1.43 12.85 0.52
CA ASP A 103 0.94 14.11 1.07
C ASP A 103 1.21 15.28 0.10
N ASP A 104 0.84 16.50 0.51
CA ASP A 104 0.99 17.71 -0.32
C ASP A 104 2.46 18.11 -0.55
N TYR A 105 3.38 17.55 0.22
CA TYR A 105 4.82 17.77 0.07
C TYR A 105 5.51 16.66 -0.73
N GLY A 106 4.76 15.71 -1.27
CA GLY A 106 5.28 14.57 -2.01
C GLY A 106 5.93 13.50 -1.14
N ARG A 107 5.71 13.53 0.19
CA ARG A 107 6.19 12.47 1.08
C ARG A 107 5.35 11.23 0.90
N GLN A 108 6.01 10.10 0.74
CA GLN A 108 5.35 8.84 0.39
C GLN A 108 5.06 8.00 1.62
N PHE A 109 3.80 7.59 1.76
CA PHE A 109 3.32 6.68 2.79
C PHE A 109 2.88 5.37 2.16
N ILE A 110 3.20 4.26 2.83
CA ILE A 110 2.89 2.90 2.38
C ILE A 110 2.39 2.06 3.54
N CYS A 111 1.77 0.92 3.24
CA CYS A 111 1.39 -0.06 4.25
C CYS A 111 1.72 -1.50 3.82
N SER A 112 1.71 -2.38 4.79
CA SER A 112 1.73 -3.84 4.62
C SER A 112 0.78 -4.46 5.63
N ASN A 113 0.47 -5.75 5.50
CA ASN A 113 -0.56 -6.43 6.30
C ASN A 113 -0.62 -6.04 7.77
N SER A 114 0.51 -6.05 8.47
CA SER A 114 0.58 -5.75 9.90
C SER A 114 1.21 -4.39 10.20
N SER A 115 1.93 -3.79 9.27
CA SER A 115 2.50 -2.44 9.43
C SER A 115 1.61 -1.46 8.68
N HIS A 116 0.60 -0.97 9.35
CA HIS A 116 -0.50 -0.22 8.76
C HIS A 116 -0.12 1.16 8.24
N ILE A 117 0.98 1.76 8.72
CA ILE A 117 1.51 3.02 8.19
C ILE A 117 3.04 3.09 8.32
N MET A 118 3.70 3.32 7.21
CA MET A 118 5.14 3.54 7.11
C MET A 118 5.41 4.70 6.18
N ALA A 119 6.46 5.46 6.44
CA ALA A 119 6.96 6.52 5.54
C ALA A 119 8.21 6.06 4.80
N LEU A 120 8.38 6.52 3.56
CA LEU A 120 9.63 6.44 2.83
C LEU A 120 10.36 7.78 2.98
N MET A 121 11.43 7.77 3.79
CA MET A 121 12.10 8.99 4.25
C MET A 121 12.93 9.69 3.16
N TYR A 122 13.31 8.97 2.12
CA TYR A 122 14.07 9.52 1.00
C TYR A 122 13.94 8.65 -0.26
N PRO A 123 14.07 9.22 -1.47
CA PRO A 123 14.11 8.44 -2.70
C PRO A 123 15.38 7.61 -2.83
N SER A 124 15.26 6.36 -3.31
CA SER A 124 16.39 5.42 -3.45
C SER A 124 17.52 5.92 -4.36
N ARG A 125 17.24 6.85 -5.26
CA ARG A 125 18.26 7.48 -6.10
C ARG A 125 19.35 8.21 -5.31
N TYR A 126 19.08 8.63 -4.07
CA TYR A 126 20.07 9.26 -3.21
C TYR A 126 20.96 8.23 -2.51
N SER A 127 20.41 7.09 -2.08
CA SER A 127 21.19 6.04 -1.41
C SER A 127 22.22 5.38 -2.33
N GLY A 128 22.00 5.38 -3.65
CA GLY A 128 22.91 4.80 -4.61
C GLY A 128 24.07 5.70 -5.03
N ARG A 129 24.12 6.97 -4.59
CA ARG A 129 25.17 7.92 -5.03
C ARG A 129 26.52 7.66 -4.39
N ASN A 130 26.53 7.28 -3.12
CA ASN A 130 27.76 6.95 -2.42
C ASN A 130 27.77 5.45 -2.08
N LYS A 131 28.59 4.69 -2.79
CA LYS A 131 28.73 3.23 -2.59
C LYS A 131 29.45 2.85 -1.29
N HIS A 132 30.11 3.78 -0.67
CA HIS A 132 30.89 3.58 0.57
C HIS A 132 30.12 3.97 1.83
N TYR A 133 28.91 4.50 1.69
CA TYR A 133 28.05 4.88 2.81
C TYR A 133 26.81 3.98 2.91
N ALA A 134 26.70 3.27 4.02
CA ALA A 134 25.51 2.47 4.32
C ALA A 134 24.39 3.40 4.82
N MET A 135 23.48 3.77 3.91
CA MET A 135 22.31 4.55 4.26
C MET A 135 21.38 3.76 5.23
N PRO A 136 20.76 4.43 6.20
CA PRO A 136 19.70 3.80 7.01
C PRO A 136 18.52 3.34 6.15
N SER A 137 17.62 2.52 6.71
CA SER A 137 16.45 2.07 5.99
C SER A 137 15.59 3.26 5.52
N GLN A 138 15.23 3.28 4.24
CA GLN A 138 14.27 4.26 3.72
C GLN A 138 12.91 4.14 4.38
N ARG A 139 12.49 2.90 4.69
CA ARG A 139 11.17 2.59 5.23
C ARG A 139 11.21 2.63 6.74
N VAL A 140 10.43 3.53 7.32
CA VAL A 140 10.29 3.72 8.76
C VAL A 140 8.82 3.54 9.15
N SER A 141 8.56 2.74 10.18
CA SER A 141 7.24 2.70 10.81
C SER A 141 7.01 4.00 11.57
N VAL A 142 5.87 4.64 11.32
CA VAL A 142 5.54 5.94 11.92
C VAL A 142 4.39 5.86 12.92
N ALA A 143 3.77 4.68 13.05
CA ALA A 143 2.73 4.43 14.04
C ALA A 143 3.32 4.28 15.44
N VAL A 144 2.84 5.07 16.40
CA VAL A 144 3.29 4.97 17.81
C VAL A 144 2.91 3.66 18.48
N ASP A 145 1.85 3.02 18.02
CA ASP A 145 1.36 1.71 18.48
C ASP A 145 1.99 0.52 17.74
N GLY A 146 2.92 0.80 16.82
CA GLY A 146 3.75 -0.20 16.16
C GLY A 146 3.04 -1.10 15.17
N GLY A 147 3.70 -2.22 14.83
CA GLY A 147 3.13 -3.25 13.97
C GLY A 147 2.10 -4.12 14.71
N SER A 148 1.14 -4.68 13.98
CA SER A 148 0.00 -5.44 14.53
C SER A 148 -0.73 -4.68 15.64
N ALA A 149 -0.84 -3.37 15.49
CA ALA A 149 -1.52 -2.49 16.43
C ALA A 149 -2.97 -2.93 16.67
N PRO A 150 -3.54 -2.66 17.85
CA PRO A 150 -4.93 -2.99 18.16
C PRO A 150 -5.91 -2.32 17.20
N VAL A 151 -6.94 -3.07 16.80
CA VAL A 151 -8.11 -2.58 16.05
C VAL A 151 -9.39 -3.03 16.72
N PHE A 152 -10.47 -2.27 16.55
CA PHE A 152 -11.75 -2.45 17.21
C PHE A 152 -12.82 -2.83 16.21
N ARG A 153 -12.79 -4.13 15.81
CA ARG A 153 -13.78 -4.68 14.87
C ARG A 153 -15.14 -4.90 15.53
N LEU A 154 -16.20 -4.83 14.74
CA LEU A 154 -17.56 -5.12 15.13
C LEU A 154 -18.08 -6.45 14.54
N SER A 155 -17.48 -6.92 13.45
CA SER A 155 -17.82 -8.19 12.80
C SER A 155 -17.37 -9.38 13.66
N PRO A 156 -18.09 -10.52 13.60
CA PRO A 156 -17.71 -11.73 14.33
C PRO A 156 -16.43 -12.35 13.76
N ASP A 157 -15.70 -13.10 14.61
CA ASP A 157 -14.54 -13.84 14.17
C ASP A 157 -14.93 -14.97 13.22
N GLU A 158 -14.24 -15.08 12.10
CA GLU A 158 -14.47 -16.16 11.13
C GLU A 158 -14.01 -17.51 11.70
N PRO A 159 -14.84 -18.57 11.59
CA PRO A 159 -14.52 -19.89 12.16
C PRO A 159 -13.15 -20.44 11.69
N TRP A 160 -12.80 -20.26 10.43
CA TRP A 160 -11.52 -20.70 9.87
C TRP A 160 -10.33 -19.99 10.52
N ARG A 161 -10.49 -18.72 10.89
CA ARG A 161 -9.45 -17.92 11.56
C ARG A 161 -9.23 -18.42 12.99
N ILE A 162 -10.30 -18.72 13.70
CA ILE A 162 -10.24 -19.30 15.05
C ILE A 162 -9.45 -20.61 15.03
N VAL A 163 -9.84 -21.54 14.14
CA VAL A 163 -9.21 -22.86 14.00
C VAL A 163 -7.74 -22.72 13.61
N ARG A 164 -7.43 -21.92 12.58
CA ARG A 164 -6.05 -21.71 12.12
C ARG A 164 -5.17 -21.14 13.23
N THR A 165 -5.67 -20.14 13.97
CA THR A 165 -4.89 -19.52 15.06
C THR A 165 -4.59 -20.53 16.15
N ARG A 166 -5.59 -21.31 16.59
CA ARG A 166 -5.40 -22.38 17.58
C ARG A 166 -4.34 -23.40 17.15
N TRP A 167 -4.40 -23.84 15.88
CA TRP A 167 -3.43 -24.80 15.36
C TRP A 167 -2.02 -24.22 15.27
N ARG A 168 -1.86 -22.94 14.92
CA ARG A 168 -0.56 -22.28 14.89
C ARG A 168 0.03 -22.11 16.30
N VAL A 169 -0.78 -21.69 17.26
CA VAL A 169 -0.38 -21.58 18.67
C VAL A 169 0.05 -22.95 19.22
N ALA A 170 -0.72 -24.01 18.92
CA ALA A 170 -0.41 -25.39 19.29
C ALA A 170 0.72 -26.01 18.44
N LYS A 171 1.29 -25.27 17.48
CA LYS A 171 2.31 -25.78 16.53
C LYS A 171 1.85 -26.99 15.69
N ALA A 172 0.55 -27.25 15.61
CA ALA A 172 -0.03 -28.33 14.79
C ALA A 172 0.08 -28.05 13.29
N VAL A 173 0.17 -26.80 12.87
CA VAL A 173 0.41 -26.40 11.47
C VAL A 173 1.52 -25.36 11.38
N ARG A 174 2.19 -25.32 10.24
CA ARG A 174 3.23 -24.31 9.95
C ARG A 174 2.61 -22.94 9.75
N GLY A 175 3.33 -21.91 10.18
CA GLY A 175 3.00 -20.51 9.96
C GLY A 175 3.26 -19.65 11.19
N PRO A 176 3.32 -18.32 11.03
CA PRO A 176 3.57 -17.41 12.15
C PRO A 176 2.37 -17.37 13.11
N VAL A 177 2.65 -17.24 14.40
CA VAL A 177 1.65 -16.89 15.41
C VAL A 177 1.52 -15.36 15.36
N GLU A 178 0.45 -14.90 14.74
CA GLU A 178 0.17 -13.47 14.53
C GLU A 178 -0.54 -12.89 15.75
N GLY A 179 -0.42 -11.57 15.97
CA GLY A 179 -1.13 -10.84 17.01
C GLY A 179 -0.95 -11.40 18.44
N GLY A 180 0.17 -12.10 18.71
CA GLY A 180 0.38 -12.75 20.00
C GLY A 180 -0.54 -13.94 20.26
N GLY A 181 -1.06 -14.60 19.22
CA GLY A 181 -1.97 -15.74 19.33
C GLY A 181 -3.45 -15.34 19.47
N ARG A 182 -3.76 -14.06 19.33
CA ARG A 182 -5.16 -13.58 19.25
C ARG A 182 -5.76 -13.93 17.89
N VAL A 183 -7.04 -14.25 17.86
CA VAL A 183 -7.77 -14.55 16.64
C VAL A 183 -7.94 -13.29 15.80
N SER A 184 -8.28 -12.17 16.43
CA SER A 184 -8.55 -10.88 15.80
C SER A 184 -8.21 -9.70 16.72
N GLY A 185 -8.64 -8.48 16.37
CA GLY A 185 -8.42 -7.28 17.17
C GLY A 185 -7.03 -6.67 17.00
N TYR A 186 -6.37 -6.93 15.88
CA TYR A 186 -5.09 -6.34 15.51
C TYR A 186 -4.98 -6.23 13.97
N PHE A 187 -4.15 -5.31 13.47
CA PHE A 187 -3.90 -5.21 12.04
C PHE A 187 -3.28 -6.47 11.47
N THR A 188 -3.94 -7.07 10.48
CA THR A 188 -3.49 -8.29 9.80
C THR A 188 -3.67 -8.23 8.28
N ALA A 189 -4.43 -7.28 7.77
CA ALA A 189 -4.68 -7.09 6.34
C ALA A 189 -4.80 -5.59 5.99
N ALA A 190 -3.90 -4.78 6.59
CA ALA A 190 -3.87 -3.35 6.31
C ALA A 190 -3.61 -3.08 4.84
N THR A 191 -4.42 -2.22 4.23
CA THR A 191 -4.39 -1.92 2.80
C THR A 191 -4.87 -0.49 2.52
N GLY A 192 -4.65 -0.02 1.29
CA GLY A 192 -5.25 1.19 0.75
C GLY A 192 -4.89 2.48 1.47
N ILE A 193 -3.77 2.54 2.21
CA ILE A 193 -3.38 3.78 2.90
C ILE A 193 -3.55 5.00 1.99
N THR A 194 -4.24 6.00 2.49
CA THR A 194 -4.49 7.27 1.79
C THR A 194 -4.33 8.42 2.76
N ILE A 195 -3.49 9.38 2.41
CA ILE A 195 -3.43 10.68 3.08
C ILE A 195 -4.56 11.52 2.51
N TYR A 196 -5.48 11.94 3.37
CA TYR A 196 -6.64 12.71 2.95
C TYR A 196 -6.24 14.13 2.56
N ARG A 197 -6.63 14.53 1.35
CA ARG A 197 -6.32 15.82 0.73
C ARG A 197 -7.57 16.44 0.07
N GLY A 198 -8.74 15.86 0.39
CA GLY A 198 -10.02 16.34 -0.10
C GLY A 198 -10.62 17.38 0.84
N ASP A 199 -11.81 17.87 0.51
CA ASP A 199 -12.56 18.90 1.24
C ASP A 199 -13.87 18.38 1.85
N ALA A 200 -14.37 17.23 1.39
CA ALA A 200 -15.67 16.68 1.79
C ALA A 200 -15.80 16.35 3.29
N LEU A 201 -14.69 15.96 3.96
CA LEU A 201 -14.71 15.62 5.40
C LEU A 201 -14.39 16.82 6.31
N GLY A 202 -14.02 17.98 5.75
CA GLY A 202 -13.65 19.18 6.49
C GLY A 202 -12.17 19.20 6.94
N GLU A 203 -11.75 20.37 7.49
CA GLU A 203 -10.35 20.68 7.78
C GLU A 203 -9.70 19.78 8.82
N ASP A 204 -10.44 19.30 9.81
CA ASP A 204 -9.92 18.39 10.85
C ASP A 204 -9.40 17.05 10.30
N PHE A 205 -9.79 16.72 9.08
CA PHE A 205 -9.39 15.49 8.41
C PHE A 205 -8.22 15.68 7.42
N LEU A 206 -7.90 16.94 7.06
CA LEU A 206 -6.79 17.20 6.15
C LEU A 206 -5.47 16.65 6.71
N GLY A 207 -4.70 15.98 5.87
CA GLY A 207 -3.44 15.37 6.24
C GLY A 207 -3.57 14.12 7.12
N ASN A 208 -4.77 13.69 7.50
CA ASN A 208 -4.93 12.43 8.22
C ASN A 208 -4.71 11.24 7.29
N ALA A 209 -4.20 10.16 7.85
CA ALA A 209 -4.06 8.88 7.14
C ALA A 209 -5.28 8.00 7.39
N PHE A 210 -5.90 7.51 6.33
CA PHE A 210 -6.94 6.49 6.36
C PHE A 210 -6.36 5.17 5.87
N ILE A 211 -6.57 4.10 6.62
CA ILE A 211 -6.05 2.78 6.32
C ILE A 211 -7.20 1.78 6.47
N ALA A 212 -7.47 1.00 5.42
CA ALA A 212 -8.40 -0.10 5.50
C ALA A 212 -7.75 -1.33 6.14
N ASP A 213 -8.52 -2.13 6.89
CA ASP A 213 -8.16 -3.50 7.24
C ASP A 213 -9.27 -4.43 6.77
N THR A 214 -9.00 -5.12 5.65
CA THR A 214 -9.95 -6.05 5.04
C THR A 214 -10.20 -7.29 5.91
N GLY A 215 -9.26 -7.61 6.77
CA GLY A 215 -9.36 -8.74 7.71
C GLY A 215 -10.18 -8.43 8.94
N SER A 216 -10.38 -7.15 9.25
CA SER A 216 -11.15 -6.70 10.41
C SER A 216 -12.39 -5.89 10.04
N ASN A 217 -12.67 -5.73 8.74
CA ASN A 217 -13.88 -5.08 8.19
C ASN A 217 -14.03 -3.63 8.68
N LEU A 218 -12.96 -2.85 8.57
CA LEU A 218 -12.91 -1.50 9.13
C LEU A 218 -12.03 -0.53 8.32
N ILE A 219 -12.23 0.75 8.59
CA ILE A 219 -11.37 1.85 8.15
C ILE A 219 -10.85 2.55 9.40
N HIS A 220 -9.53 2.56 9.53
CA HIS A 220 -8.78 3.17 10.60
C HIS A 220 -8.31 4.56 10.23
N ARG A 221 -8.29 5.48 11.20
CA ARG A 221 -7.76 6.84 11.03
C ARG A 221 -6.58 7.09 11.95
N LYS A 222 -5.54 7.75 11.43
CA LYS A 222 -4.42 8.30 12.19
C LYS A 222 -4.27 9.79 11.88
N ARG A 223 -4.02 10.60 12.89
CA ARG A 223 -3.50 11.96 12.72
C ARG A 223 -1.98 11.89 12.56
N LEU A 224 -1.49 12.57 11.53
CA LEU A 224 -0.07 12.75 11.31
C LEU A 224 0.40 14.06 11.96
N HIS A 225 1.51 14.02 12.65
CA HIS A 225 2.28 15.19 13.07
C HIS A 225 3.76 14.91 12.83
N TYR A 226 4.58 15.92 12.95
CA TYR A 226 6.01 15.80 12.66
C TYR A 226 6.81 16.11 13.90
N ASP A 227 7.73 15.20 14.24
CA ASP A 227 8.79 15.41 15.22
C ASP A 227 10.09 15.62 14.43
N GLY A 228 10.46 16.88 14.26
CA GLY A 228 11.49 17.25 13.29
C GLY A 228 11.10 16.83 11.85
N VAL A 229 11.91 15.99 11.22
CA VAL A 229 11.67 15.49 9.86
C VAL A 229 10.86 14.20 9.81
N GLN A 230 10.67 13.53 10.94
CA GLN A 230 9.99 12.24 11.00
C GLN A 230 8.50 12.43 11.21
N PRO A 231 7.63 11.85 10.34
CA PRO A 231 6.21 11.78 10.63
C PRO A 231 5.94 10.81 11.76
N VAL A 232 4.96 11.14 12.60
CA VAL A 232 4.48 10.34 13.71
C VAL A 232 2.96 10.23 13.59
N ALA A 233 2.43 9.00 13.63
CA ALA A 233 1.02 8.70 13.44
C ALA A 233 0.38 8.23 14.75
N ARG A 234 -0.64 8.95 15.22
CA ARG A 234 -1.40 8.65 16.45
C ARG A 234 -2.88 8.51 16.15
N ARG A 235 -3.59 7.72 16.95
CA ARG A 235 -5.06 7.77 16.95
C ARG A 235 -5.53 9.16 17.36
N PRO A 236 -6.61 9.69 16.75
CA PRO A 236 -7.23 10.93 17.22
C PRO A 236 -7.74 10.77 18.65
N LYS A 237 -7.76 11.87 19.39
CA LYS A 237 -8.38 11.92 20.71
C LYS A 237 -9.87 11.54 20.60
N GLY A 238 -10.32 10.65 21.47
CA GLY A 238 -11.69 10.11 21.45
C GLY A 238 -11.91 8.92 20.50
N GLU A 239 -10.85 8.50 19.77
CA GLU A 239 -10.88 7.28 18.93
C GLU A 239 -9.92 6.18 19.44
N GLU A 240 -9.52 6.25 20.70
CA GLU A 240 -8.54 5.30 21.28
C GLU A 240 -9.05 3.86 21.27
N LYS A 241 -10.39 3.67 21.39
CA LYS A 241 -11.05 2.36 21.47
C LYS A 241 -12.15 2.18 20.41
N ARG A 242 -12.09 2.93 19.32
CA ARG A 242 -13.04 2.79 18.20
C ARG A 242 -12.34 3.06 16.87
N GLU A 243 -13.00 2.69 15.79
CA GLU A 243 -12.53 2.95 14.43
C GLU A 243 -13.32 4.09 13.77
N PHE A 244 -12.77 4.67 12.73
CA PHE A 244 -13.46 5.70 11.93
C PHE A 244 -14.72 5.10 11.27
N VAL A 245 -14.58 3.91 10.66
CA VAL A 245 -15.68 3.08 10.19
C VAL A 245 -15.41 1.64 10.61
N ALA A 246 -16.42 0.95 11.12
CA ALA A 246 -16.38 -0.48 11.35
C ALA A 246 -17.74 -1.10 10.98
N SER A 247 -17.70 -2.26 10.35
CA SER A 247 -18.90 -2.99 9.92
C SER A 247 -19.10 -4.28 10.72
N THR A 248 -20.33 -4.63 10.97
CA THR A 248 -20.72 -5.96 11.49
C THR A 248 -20.73 -7.03 10.40
N ASP A 249 -20.68 -6.60 9.11
CA ASP A 249 -20.66 -7.48 7.95
C ASP A 249 -19.24 -7.92 7.61
N ASN A 250 -18.97 -9.22 7.64
CA ASN A 250 -17.70 -9.83 7.23
C ASN A 250 -17.37 -9.66 5.75
N TRP A 251 -18.34 -9.25 4.92
CA TRP A 251 -18.13 -8.96 3.50
C TRP A 251 -17.77 -7.49 3.24
N PHE A 252 -17.86 -6.61 4.24
CA PHE A 252 -17.30 -5.28 4.14
C PHE A 252 -15.76 -5.37 4.12
N ARG A 253 -15.19 -5.32 2.92
CA ARG A 253 -13.73 -5.48 2.70
C ARG A 253 -13.15 -4.30 1.93
N PRO A 254 -12.98 -3.15 2.59
CA PRO A 254 -12.43 -1.98 1.96
C PRO A 254 -10.96 -2.23 1.58
N VAL A 255 -10.55 -1.87 0.35
CA VAL A 255 -9.19 -2.14 -0.17
C VAL A 255 -8.46 -0.91 -0.65
N GLN A 256 -9.17 0.15 -1.04
CA GLN A 256 -8.59 1.37 -1.56
C GLN A 256 -9.55 2.54 -1.41
N PHE A 257 -8.98 3.75 -1.32
CA PHE A 257 -9.74 4.99 -1.24
C PHE A 257 -9.39 5.90 -2.40
N ALA A 258 -10.36 6.69 -2.82
CA ALA A 258 -10.21 7.78 -3.76
C ALA A 258 -11.09 8.94 -3.32
N ASN A 259 -10.65 10.18 -3.59
CA ASN A 259 -11.55 11.30 -3.50
C ASN A 259 -12.51 11.23 -4.69
N ALA A 260 -13.79 11.43 -4.43
CA ALA A 260 -14.75 11.66 -5.50
C ALA A 260 -14.53 13.05 -6.09
N PRO A 261 -14.83 13.24 -7.39
CA PRO A 261 -14.82 14.56 -8.01
C PRO A 261 -15.90 15.45 -7.42
#